data_be04f498720ad37259d11666a3c86909
#
_entry.id   be04f498720ad37259d11666a3c86909
#
_cell.length_a   1.000
_cell.length_b   1.000
_cell.length_c   1.000
_cell.angle_alpha   90.00
_cell.angle_beta   90.00
_cell.angle_gamma   90.00
#
_symmetry.space_group_name_H-M   'P 1'
#
loop_
_entity.id
_entity.type
_entity.pdbx_description
1 polymer ?
#
loop_
_entity_poly.entity_id
_entity_poly.type
_entity_poly.pdbx_seq_one_letter_code
_entity_poly.pdbx_strand_id
1 'polypeptide(L)'
;MRILVAMSGGVDSSVVAGLLKSKGHEVIGVTMKLWEGPNGEMPETGCCTASDSEDARKVAAKLDIPYYVMDYTESFSEDVVDNFVGMYAKGLTPNPCVECNRSVKFDHFLTQAKKLNCEKVATGHYAKIIKNDNNYELHKADYLDKDQSYVLHMLTSEKLEYIEFPLGTISKPEVRQIAAELGLKTAFKKDSQDICFVGKKDYRNFVNTRVDISSSGEIVDNNGKKIGEHKGVHGFTVGQRKGLPGGQGEAKYVTKIDVSSKKVHIGERKDLLVQNFLLDEVSFVNGIVTNDLTIQTRYNSEDLPCNINEVGNGQLEVTLHESTYGVAPGQFGVIYQGTKLVGGGRISSKVLEKSGNG
;
A
#
# COMPACT_ATOMS: atom_id res chain seq x y z
N MET A 1 -7.59 18.24 22.64
CA MET A 1 -6.64 18.36 21.50
C MET A 1 -7.39 18.76 20.25
N ARG A 2 -6.74 19.47 19.36
CA ARG A 2 -7.25 19.78 18.02
C ARG A 2 -6.70 18.78 17.03
N ILE A 3 -7.60 18.05 16.33
CA ILE A 3 -7.23 16.91 15.49
C ILE A 3 -7.77 17.09 14.07
N LEU A 4 -6.90 16.92 13.07
CA LEU A 4 -7.26 16.94 11.67
C LEU A 4 -7.59 15.52 11.20
N VAL A 5 -8.82 15.28 10.75
CA VAL A 5 -9.29 13.94 10.36
C VAL A 5 -9.40 13.83 8.85
N ALA A 6 -8.70 12.85 8.27
CA ALA A 6 -8.83 12.52 6.86
C ALA A 6 -10.17 11.80 6.62
N MET A 7 -11.08 12.45 5.91
CA MET A 7 -12.43 11.96 5.62
C MET A 7 -12.56 11.61 4.13
N SER A 8 -12.60 10.32 3.82
CA SER A 8 -12.73 9.80 2.46
C SER A 8 -14.19 9.60 2.02
N GLY A 9 -15.17 9.99 2.83
CA GLY A 9 -16.58 9.67 2.57
C GLY A 9 -16.96 8.21 2.78
N GLY A 10 -16.04 7.38 3.27
CA GLY A 10 -16.28 6.00 3.70
C GLY A 10 -16.74 5.91 5.16
N VAL A 11 -17.24 4.72 5.55
CA VAL A 11 -17.73 4.49 6.92
C VAL A 11 -16.62 4.66 7.96
N ASP A 12 -15.41 4.17 7.68
CA ASP A 12 -14.29 4.16 8.62
C ASP A 12 -13.88 5.57 9.04
N SER A 13 -13.59 6.42 8.07
CA SER A 13 -13.23 7.83 8.34
C SER A 13 -14.34 8.63 8.99
N SER A 14 -15.59 8.32 8.67
CA SER A 14 -16.76 8.92 9.30
C SER A 14 -16.87 8.58 10.78
N VAL A 15 -16.64 7.31 11.13
CA VAL A 15 -16.63 6.83 12.52
C VAL A 15 -15.47 7.41 13.30
N VAL A 16 -14.28 7.52 12.70
CA VAL A 16 -13.13 8.19 13.33
C VAL A 16 -13.47 9.61 13.76
N ALA A 17 -14.08 10.40 12.88
CA ALA A 17 -14.49 11.76 13.20
C ALA A 17 -15.51 11.79 14.36
N GLY A 18 -16.50 10.89 14.33
CA GLY A 18 -17.51 10.76 15.39
C GLY A 18 -16.92 10.35 16.74
N LEU A 19 -16.03 9.35 16.77
CA LEU A 19 -15.37 8.88 17.98
C LEU A 19 -14.50 9.96 18.62
N LEU A 20 -13.73 10.70 17.83
CA LEU A 20 -12.88 11.77 18.34
C LEU A 20 -13.71 12.94 18.86
N LYS A 21 -14.79 13.30 18.16
CA LYS A 21 -15.74 14.34 18.64
C LYS A 21 -16.39 13.93 19.95
N SER A 22 -16.86 12.67 20.08
CA SER A 22 -17.50 12.17 21.32
C SER A 22 -16.55 12.13 22.52
N LYS A 23 -15.24 11.99 22.28
CA LYS A 23 -14.19 12.09 23.30
C LYS A 23 -13.84 13.54 23.68
N GLY A 24 -14.55 14.53 23.16
CA GLY A 24 -14.35 15.95 23.47
C GLY A 24 -13.17 16.60 22.75
N HIS A 25 -12.67 16.01 21.66
CA HIS A 25 -11.64 16.66 20.84
C HIS A 25 -12.25 17.71 19.92
N GLU A 26 -11.51 18.75 19.61
CA GLU A 26 -11.80 19.68 18.53
C GLU A 26 -11.42 19.02 17.20
N VAL A 27 -12.40 18.61 16.41
CA VAL A 27 -12.21 17.86 15.18
C VAL A 27 -12.40 18.76 13.96
N ILE A 28 -11.48 18.71 13.02
CA ILE A 28 -11.59 19.31 11.69
C ILE A 28 -11.56 18.19 10.66
N GLY A 29 -12.61 18.07 9.84
CA GLY A 29 -12.68 17.10 8.75
C GLY A 29 -12.03 17.62 7.47
N VAL A 30 -11.27 16.79 6.78
CA VAL A 30 -10.65 17.12 5.50
C VAL A 30 -10.81 15.99 4.51
N THR A 31 -11.37 16.27 3.34
CA THR A 31 -11.24 15.40 2.18
C THR A 31 -10.03 15.85 1.35
N MET A 32 -9.13 14.91 1.09
CA MET A 32 -8.02 15.11 0.16
C MET A 32 -8.49 14.82 -1.26
N LYS A 33 -8.52 15.84 -2.12
CA LYS A 33 -8.72 15.66 -3.56
C LYS A 33 -7.40 15.17 -4.14
N LEU A 34 -7.33 13.88 -4.52
CA LEU A 34 -6.10 13.21 -4.92
C LEU A 34 -5.94 13.09 -6.44
N TRP A 35 -7.05 13.05 -7.19
CA TRP A 35 -7.02 12.74 -8.61
C TRP A 35 -8.12 13.48 -9.36
N GLU A 36 -7.78 13.91 -10.57
CA GLU A 36 -8.71 14.45 -11.57
C GLU A 36 -8.59 13.65 -12.86
N GLY A 37 -9.70 13.48 -13.57
CA GLY A 37 -9.69 12.99 -14.93
C GLY A 37 -9.02 13.99 -15.90
N PRO A 38 -8.81 13.59 -17.18
CA PRO A 38 -8.10 14.41 -18.17
C PRO A 38 -8.68 15.80 -18.40
N ASN A 39 -9.96 16.02 -18.09
CA ASN A 39 -10.67 17.29 -18.26
C ASN A 39 -10.94 18.00 -16.93
N GLY A 40 -10.24 17.60 -15.84
CA GLY A 40 -10.45 18.17 -14.50
C GLY A 40 -11.66 17.63 -13.76
N GLU A 41 -12.37 16.62 -14.31
CA GLU A 41 -13.47 15.97 -13.63
C GLU A 41 -12.98 15.07 -12.49
N MET A 42 -13.75 15.03 -11.40
CA MET A 42 -13.49 14.06 -10.32
C MET A 42 -13.86 12.65 -10.82
N PRO A 43 -13.08 11.61 -10.49
CA PRO A 43 -13.35 10.25 -10.94
C PRO A 43 -14.72 9.76 -10.43
N GLU A 44 -15.41 8.97 -11.23
CA GLU A 44 -16.68 8.34 -10.84
C GLU A 44 -16.47 7.15 -9.87
N THR A 45 -15.26 6.61 -9.83
CA THR A 45 -14.89 5.44 -9.01
C THR A 45 -13.54 5.67 -8.36
N GLY A 46 -13.35 5.19 -7.14
CA GLY A 46 -12.13 5.36 -6.36
C GLY A 46 -12.41 5.89 -4.95
N CYS A 47 -11.40 6.34 -4.21
CA CYS A 47 -11.58 6.81 -2.83
C CYS A 47 -11.71 8.33 -2.67
N CYS A 48 -11.89 9.10 -3.76
CA CYS A 48 -12.03 10.56 -3.70
C CYS A 48 -12.93 11.05 -4.83
N THR A 49 -14.12 10.45 -4.97
CA THR A 49 -15.12 10.90 -5.95
C THR A 49 -15.86 12.14 -5.45
N ALA A 50 -16.53 12.86 -6.36
CA ALA A 50 -17.43 13.96 -5.96
C ALA A 50 -18.50 13.52 -4.97
N SER A 51 -19.06 12.30 -5.16
CA SER A 51 -20.02 11.68 -4.24
C SER A 51 -19.40 11.40 -2.87
N ASP A 52 -18.13 10.93 -2.81
CA ASP A 52 -17.45 10.67 -1.54
C ASP A 52 -17.20 11.96 -0.75
N SER A 53 -16.79 13.03 -1.43
CA SER A 53 -16.61 14.35 -0.82
C SER A 53 -17.92 14.91 -0.28
N GLU A 54 -19.03 14.71 -1.01
CA GLU A 54 -20.37 15.13 -0.56
C GLU A 54 -20.84 14.29 0.63
N ASP A 55 -20.57 12.98 0.66
CA ASP A 55 -20.87 12.13 1.82
C ASP A 55 -20.06 12.56 3.04
N ALA A 56 -18.76 12.88 2.89
CA ALA A 56 -17.92 13.40 3.97
C ALA A 56 -18.46 14.74 4.49
N ARG A 57 -18.88 15.64 3.60
CA ARG A 57 -19.49 16.93 3.97
C ARG A 57 -20.76 16.75 4.79
N LYS A 58 -21.65 15.81 4.39
CA LYS A 58 -22.87 15.50 5.13
C LYS A 58 -22.58 14.92 6.52
N VAL A 59 -21.57 14.05 6.62
CA VAL A 59 -21.10 13.52 7.91
C VAL A 59 -20.59 14.66 8.80
N ALA A 60 -19.72 15.52 8.27
CA ALA A 60 -19.18 16.64 9.02
C ALA A 60 -20.26 17.60 9.53
N ALA A 61 -21.24 17.93 8.66
CA ALA A 61 -22.40 18.76 9.05
C ALA A 61 -23.22 18.10 10.17
N LYS A 62 -23.43 16.76 10.11
CA LYS A 62 -24.16 16.02 11.14
C LYS A 62 -23.41 15.98 12.47
N LEU A 63 -22.09 15.87 12.43
CA LEU A 63 -21.23 15.88 13.62
C LEU A 63 -20.95 17.29 14.14
N ASP A 64 -21.43 18.33 13.47
CA ASP A 64 -21.16 19.75 13.79
C ASP A 64 -19.64 19.98 13.92
N ILE A 65 -18.88 19.65 12.86
CA ILE A 65 -17.44 19.87 12.75
C ILE A 65 -17.11 20.68 11.49
N PRO A 66 -16.10 21.57 11.53
CA PRO A 66 -15.58 22.22 10.33
C PRO A 66 -15.08 21.19 9.31
N TYR A 67 -15.32 21.48 8.02
CA TYR A 67 -14.94 20.58 6.94
C TYR A 67 -14.35 21.34 5.75
N TYR A 68 -13.26 20.82 5.21
CA TYR A 68 -12.57 21.38 4.05
C TYR A 68 -12.26 20.31 3.01
N VAL A 69 -12.17 20.72 1.75
CA VAL A 69 -11.59 19.93 0.66
C VAL A 69 -10.24 20.57 0.34
N MET A 70 -9.19 19.78 0.41
CA MET A 70 -7.83 20.22 0.11
C MET A 70 -7.32 19.54 -1.15
N ASP A 71 -6.72 20.33 -2.03
CA ASP A 71 -6.17 19.84 -3.28
C ASP A 71 -4.76 19.27 -3.09
N TYR A 72 -4.58 18.00 -3.43
CA TYR A 72 -3.34 17.26 -3.43
C TYR A 72 -3.08 16.59 -4.80
N THR A 73 -3.78 17.01 -5.86
CA THR A 73 -3.72 16.36 -7.18
C THR A 73 -2.32 16.38 -7.77
N GLU A 74 -1.61 17.50 -7.65
CA GLU A 74 -0.23 17.65 -8.12
C GLU A 74 0.71 16.69 -7.38
N SER A 75 0.79 16.78 -6.05
CA SER A 75 1.64 15.89 -5.23
C SER A 75 1.30 14.42 -5.43
N PHE A 76 0.01 14.09 -5.56
CA PHE A 76 -0.42 12.71 -5.81
C PHE A 76 0.00 12.22 -7.20
N SER A 77 -0.07 13.08 -8.22
CA SER A 77 0.39 12.74 -9.56
C SER A 77 1.88 12.44 -9.57
N GLU A 78 2.70 13.34 -9.02
CA GLU A 78 4.15 13.21 -9.00
C GLU A 78 4.63 12.03 -8.14
N ASP A 79 4.17 11.94 -6.89
CA ASP A 79 4.70 10.98 -5.91
C ASP A 79 4.13 9.57 -6.11
N VAL A 80 2.86 9.46 -6.54
CA VAL A 80 2.15 8.18 -6.57
C VAL A 80 1.93 7.67 -7.98
N VAL A 81 1.37 8.50 -8.87
CA VAL A 81 1.01 8.06 -10.23
C VAL A 81 2.23 7.86 -11.10
N ASP A 82 3.16 8.83 -11.11
CA ASP A 82 4.37 8.76 -11.92
C ASP A 82 5.31 7.67 -11.40
N ASN A 83 5.40 7.49 -10.07
CA ASN A 83 6.10 6.37 -9.48
C ASN A 83 5.49 5.04 -9.93
N PHE A 84 4.15 4.89 -9.87
CA PHE A 84 3.43 3.70 -10.29
C PHE A 84 3.73 3.34 -11.76
N VAL A 85 3.63 4.31 -12.66
CA VAL A 85 3.91 4.14 -14.09
C VAL A 85 5.40 3.82 -14.32
N GLY A 86 6.31 4.56 -13.68
CA GLY A 86 7.75 4.36 -13.78
C GLY A 86 8.21 2.99 -13.29
N MET A 87 7.60 2.47 -12.24
CA MET A 87 7.89 1.13 -11.70
C MET A 87 7.48 0.04 -12.71
N TYR A 88 6.27 0.12 -13.27
CA TYR A 88 5.85 -0.83 -14.30
C TYR A 88 6.71 -0.75 -15.56
N ALA A 89 7.14 0.44 -15.98
CA ALA A 89 8.08 0.61 -17.08
C ALA A 89 9.42 -0.09 -16.83
N LYS A 90 9.84 -0.22 -15.56
CA LYS A 90 11.02 -0.95 -15.12
C LYS A 90 10.77 -2.45 -14.88
N GLY A 91 9.59 -2.99 -15.22
CA GLY A 91 9.21 -4.39 -14.98
C GLY A 91 9.01 -4.75 -13.50
N LEU A 92 8.82 -3.75 -12.64
CA LEU A 92 8.58 -3.90 -11.21
C LEU A 92 7.09 -3.83 -10.91
N THR A 93 6.68 -4.40 -9.79
CA THR A 93 5.27 -4.38 -9.34
C THR A 93 5.06 -3.37 -8.22
N PRO A 94 4.56 -2.15 -8.50
CA PRO A 94 4.40 -1.11 -7.48
C PRO A 94 3.27 -1.40 -6.49
N ASN A 95 3.35 -0.77 -5.32
CA ASN A 95 2.23 -0.64 -4.38
C ASN A 95 1.91 0.84 -4.14
N PRO A 96 0.98 1.42 -4.90
CA PRO A 96 0.67 2.85 -4.83
C PRO A 96 0.06 3.27 -3.50
N CYS A 97 -0.56 2.34 -2.74
CA CYS A 97 -1.12 2.65 -1.42
C CYS A 97 -0.02 2.96 -0.40
N VAL A 98 1.12 2.27 -0.48
CA VAL A 98 2.29 2.58 0.36
C VAL A 98 2.81 3.97 0.05
N GLU A 99 3.00 4.31 -1.23
CA GLU A 99 3.50 5.63 -1.63
C GLU A 99 2.52 6.75 -1.25
N CYS A 100 1.21 6.56 -1.46
CA CYS A 100 0.19 7.51 -1.04
C CYS A 100 0.20 7.75 0.49
N ASN A 101 0.38 6.70 1.29
CA ASN A 101 0.51 6.85 2.73
C ASN A 101 1.81 7.58 3.10
N ARG A 102 2.94 7.25 2.44
CA ARG A 102 4.24 7.87 2.69
C ARG A 102 4.20 9.39 2.46
N SER A 103 3.91 9.81 1.24
CA SER A 103 4.02 11.21 0.83
C SER A 103 2.76 12.01 1.16
N VAL A 104 1.60 11.61 0.65
CA VAL A 104 0.41 12.45 0.72
C VAL A 104 -0.22 12.44 2.11
N LYS A 105 -0.50 11.24 2.67
CA LYS A 105 -1.24 11.16 3.93
C LYS A 105 -0.42 11.45 5.18
N PHE A 106 0.89 11.15 5.18
CA PHE A 106 1.70 11.30 6.38
C PHE A 106 2.91 12.24 6.25
N ASP A 107 3.14 12.85 5.08
CA ASP A 107 4.08 13.97 4.93
C ASP A 107 3.33 15.28 4.68
N HIS A 108 2.61 15.37 3.55
CA HIS A 108 1.90 16.60 3.20
C HIS A 108 0.75 16.91 4.18
N PHE A 109 -0.03 15.90 4.59
CA PHE A 109 -1.18 16.11 5.47
C PHE A 109 -0.75 16.45 6.90
N LEU A 110 0.34 15.86 7.44
CA LEU A 110 0.91 16.29 8.72
C LEU A 110 1.43 17.72 8.67
N THR A 111 2.07 18.11 7.55
CA THR A 111 2.52 19.49 7.35
C THR A 111 1.34 20.46 7.35
N GLN A 112 0.23 20.09 6.73
CA GLN A 112 -0.98 20.91 6.70
C GLN A 112 -1.65 20.99 8.08
N ALA A 113 -1.66 19.89 8.85
CA ALA A 113 -2.16 19.89 10.21
C ALA A 113 -1.44 20.91 11.11
N LYS A 114 -0.10 20.97 10.99
CA LYS A 114 0.71 21.97 11.71
C LYS A 114 0.32 23.41 11.35
N LYS A 115 0.07 23.70 10.05
CA LYS A 115 -0.37 25.03 9.59
C LYS A 115 -1.75 25.42 10.15
N LEU A 116 -2.60 24.44 10.42
CA LEU A 116 -3.93 24.62 11.02
C LEU A 116 -3.93 24.58 12.55
N ASN A 117 -2.75 24.56 13.17
CA ASN A 117 -2.55 24.41 14.62
C ASN A 117 -3.26 23.16 15.17
N CYS A 118 -3.28 22.06 14.40
CA CYS A 118 -3.72 20.75 14.85
C CYS A 118 -2.55 20.00 15.50
N GLU A 119 -2.78 19.43 16.66
CA GLU A 119 -1.78 18.67 17.40
C GLU A 119 -1.54 17.30 16.78
N LYS A 120 -2.60 16.71 16.17
CA LYS A 120 -2.52 15.38 15.54
C LYS A 120 -3.33 15.31 14.25
N VAL A 121 -3.04 14.29 13.47
CA VAL A 121 -3.90 13.82 12.37
C VAL A 121 -4.51 12.47 12.73
N ALA A 122 -5.72 12.19 12.22
CA ALA A 122 -6.35 10.89 12.37
C ALA A 122 -6.87 10.37 11.04
N THR A 123 -6.80 9.05 10.87
CA THR A 123 -7.30 8.38 9.66
C THR A 123 -8.05 7.10 10.02
N GLY A 124 -8.84 6.59 9.06
CA GLY A 124 -9.59 5.34 9.20
C GLY A 124 -8.76 4.07 9.00
N HIS A 125 -7.45 4.10 9.17
CA HIS A 125 -6.64 2.90 9.06
C HIS A 125 -6.84 1.96 10.28
N TYR A 126 -6.86 0.67 10.00
CA TYR A 126 -6.86 -0.39 11.00
C TYR A 126 -5.40 -0.75 11.32
N ALA A 127 -4.86 -0.13 12.33
CA ALA A 127 -3.55 -0.39 12.94
C ALA A 127 -3.56 0.21 14.35
N LYS A 128 -2.63 -0.21 15.22
CA LYS A 128 -2.53 0.33 16.59
C LYS A 128 -1.23 1.08 16.78
N ILE A 129 -1.33 2.23 17.45
CA ILE A 129 -0.16 2.96 17.95
C ILE A 129 -0.10 2.75 19.46
N ILE A 130 1.01 2.23 19.96
CA ILE A 130 1.27 2.00 21.37
C ILE A 130 2.42 2.91 21.79
N LYS A 131 2.20 3.69 22.85
CA LYS A 131 3.26 4.50 23.45
C LYS A 131 3.96 3.69 24.54
N ASN A 132 5.26 3.48 24.38
CA ASN A 132 6.13 2.87 25.38
C ASN A 132 7.21 3.89 25.79
N ASP A 133 7.20 4.32 27.05
CA ASP A 133 8.10 5.34 27.59
C ASP A 133 8.18 6.57 26.66
N ASN A 134 9.30 6.74 25.96
CA ASN A 134 9.54 7.85 25.04
C ASN A 134 9.35 7.50 23.55
N ASN A 135 8.97 6.26 23.22
CA ASN A 135 8.84 5.78 21.86
C ASN A 135 7.41 5.42 21.51
N TYR A 136 7.07 5.54 20.25
CA TYR A 136 5.79 5.06 19.70
C TYR A 136 6.05 3.84 18.83
N GLU A 137 5.24 2.81 19.01
CA GLU A 137 5.27 1.56 18.28
C GLU A 137 4.03 1.45 17.39
N LEU A 138 4.21 0.89 16.19
CA LEU A 138 3.12 0.55 15.30
C LEU A 138 2.88 -0.96 15.38
N HIS A 139 1.63 -1.35 15.56
CA HIS A 139 1.21 -2.76 15.68
C HIS A 139 0.09 -3.07 14.69
N LYS A 140 -0.04 -4.35 14.35
CA LYS A 140 -1.21 -4.87 13.66
C LYS A 140 -2.48 -4.53 14.44
N ALA A 141 -3.59 -4.37 13.71
CA ALA A 141 -4.91 -4.24 14.33
C ALA A 141 -5.29 -5.51 15.11
N ASP A 142 -6.21 -5.39 16.08
CA ASP A 142 -6.71 -6.55 16.81
C ASP A 142 -7.52 -7.50 15.90
N TYR A 143 -8.12 -6.98 14.85
CA TYR A 143 -8.86 -7.74 13.83
C TYR A 143 -8.02 -7.86 12.56
N LEU A 144 -7.28 -8.97 12.46
CA LEU A 144 -6.26 -9.19 11.44
C LEU A 144 -6.78 -9.21 10.00
N ASP A 145 -8.04 -9.58 9.78
CA ASP A 145 -8.70 -9.58 8.47
C ASP A 145 -8.87 -8.17 7.88
N LYS A 146 -8.72 -7.14 8.70
CA LYS A 146 -8.76 -5.72 8.30
C LYS A 146 -7.45 -4.99 8.55
N ASP A 147 -6.41 -5.67 9.04
CA ASP A 147 -5.14 -5.04 9.33
C ASP A 147 -4.56 -4.30 8.12
N GLN A 148 -4.11 -3.08 8.36
CA GLN A 148 -3.52 -2.21 7.36
C GLN A 148 -2.11 -1.74 7.75
N SER A 149 -1.51 -2.33 8.77
CA SER A 149 -0.17 -1.98 9.22
C SER A 149 0.87 -2.13 8.11
N TYR A 150 0.70 -3.11 7.22
CA TYR A 150 1.56 -3.33 6.05
C TYR A 150 1.77 -2.06 5.21
N VAL A 151 0.70 -1.32 4.89
CA VAL A 151 0.78 -0.11 4.07
C VAL A 151 1.23 1.13 4.86
N LEU A 152 1.61 0.95 6.12
CA LEU A 152 2.08 2.00 7.05
C LEU A 152 3.53 1.79 7.50
N HIS A 153 4.24 0.79 6.97
CA HIS A 153 5.57 0.38 7.42
C HIS A 153 6.65 1.48 7.32
N MET A 154 6.42 2.51 6.52
CA MET A 154 7.33 3.64 6.36
C MET A 154 7.21 4.70 7.48
N LEU A 155 6.25 4.54 8.40
CA LEU A 155 6.07 5.49 9.51
C LEU A 155 7.14 5.26 10.58
N THR A 156 7.83 6.33 10.96
CA THR A 156 8.80 6.32 12.06
C THR A 156 8.11 6.65 13.39
N SER A 157 8.74 6.28 14.50
CA SER A 157 8.25 6.60 15.85
C SER A 157 7.97 8.09 16.04
N GLU A 158 8.80 8.95 15.46
CA GLU A 158 8.63 10.40 15.50
C GLU A 158 7.34 10.87 14.82
N LYS A 159 6.98 10.26 13.67
CA LYS A 159 5.71 10.57 12.99
C LYS A 159 4.51 10.03 13.75
N LEU A 160 4.63 8.82 14.34
CA LEU A 160 3.56 8.16 15.09
C LEU A 160 3.08 8.99 16.29
N GLU A 161 3.92 9.84 16.88
CA GLU A 161 3.52 10.79 17.94
C GLU A 161 2.36 11.70 17.51
N TYR A 162 2.33 12.08 16.23
CA TYR A 162 1.37 13.02 15.67
C TYR A 162 0.19 12.34 14.93
N ILE A 163 0.06 11.03 15.06
CA ILE A 163 -0.94 10.24 14.32
C ILE A 163 -1.86 9.50 15.30
N GLU A 164 -3.13 9.38 14.92
CA GLU A 164 -4.13 8.56 15.62
C GLU A 164 -4.78 7.57 14.65
N PHE A 165 -4.89 6.30 15.05
CA PHE A 165 -5.64 5.24 14.38
C PHE A 165 -6.74 4.71 15.30
N PRO A 166 -7.87 5.41 15.44
CA PRO A 166 -8.90 5.05 16.42
C PRO A 166 -9.58 3.69 16.18
N LEU A 167 -9.42 3.10 14.97
CA LEU A 167 -10.07 1.85 14.59
C LEU A 167 -9.21 0.60 14.85
N GLY A 168 -7.99 0.75 15.33
CA GLY A 168 -7.06 -0.37 15.50
C GLY A 168 -7.53 -1.48 16.45
N THR A 169 -8.47 -1.18 17.34
CA THR A 169 -9.05 -2.11 18.32
C THR A 169 -10.53 -2.41 18.09
N ILE A 170 -11.10 -1.94 16.98
CA ILE A 170 -12.54 -2.02 16.70
C ILE A 170 -12.77 -2.88 15.45
N SER A 171 -13.64 -3.88 15.54
CA SER A 171 -13.99 -4.71 14.40
C SER A 171 -14.82 -3.95 13.35
N LYS A 172 -14.79 -4.43 12.10
CA LYS A 172 -15.58 -3.80 11.04
C LYS A 172 -17.10 -3.81 11.28
N PRO A 173 -17.71 -4.90 11.84
CA PRO A 173 -19.10 -4.88 12.26
C PRO A 173 -19.39 -3.80 13.31
N GLU A 174 -18.54 -3.66 14.34
CA GLU A 174 -18.69 -2.63 15.37
C GLU A 174 -18.57 -1.21 14.79
N VAL A 175 -17.64 -0.99 13.85
CA VAL A 175 -17.53 0.30 13.13
C VAL A 175 -18.85 0.63 12.42
N ARG A 176 -19.49 -0.34 11.76
CA ARG A 176 -20.78 -0.14 11.10
C ARG A 176 -21.90 0.11 12.10
N GLN A 177 -21.89 -0.55 13.26
CA GLN A 177 -22.84 -0.33 14.33
C GLN A 177 -22.69 1.11 14.88
N ILE A 178 -21.48 1.55 15.22
CA ILE A 178 -21.19 2.92 15.68
C ILE A 178 -21.67 3.95 14.65
N ALA A 179 -21.42 3.70 13.36
CA ALA A 179 -21.90 4.58 12.30
C ALA A 179 -23.42 4.68 12.27
N ALA A 180 -24.14 3.56 12.47
CA ALA A 180 -25.60 3.52 12.56
C ALA A 180 -26.13 4.26 13.80
N GLU A 181 -25.53 4.06 14.96
CA GLU A 181 -25.87 4.75 16.21
C GLU A 181 -25.67 6.24 16.11
N LEU A 182 -24.62 6.70 15.42
CA LEU A 182 -24.41 8.11 15.07
C LEU A 182 -25.36 8.59 13.95
N GLY A 183 -26.17 7.68 13.39
CA GLY A 183 -27.12 7.93 12.30
C GLY A 183 -26.43 8.38 11.01
N LEU A 184 -25.22 7.89 10.73
CA LEU A 184 -24.45 8.21 9.54
C LEU A 184 -24.91 7.33 8.37
N LYS A 185 -25.25 7.94 7.24
CA LYS A 185 -25.67 7.20 6.03
C LYS A 185 -24.56 6.32 5.46
N THR A 186 -23.32 6.64 5.78
CA THR A 186 -22.13 5.86 5.37
C THR A 186 -22.06 4.46 5.99
N ALA A 187 -22.86 4.15 7.03
CA ALA A 187 -22.92 2.82 7.68
C ALA A 187 -23.13 1.66 6.67
N PHE A 188 -23.90 1.89 5.61
CA PHE A 188 -24.24 0.89 4.59
C PHE A 188 -23.38 0.94 3.34
N LYS A 189 -22.41 1.86 3.27
CA LYS A 189 -21.51 2.02 2.12
C LYS A 189 -20.55 0.84 2.03
N LYS A 190 -20.34 0.33 0.81
CA LYS A 190 -19.33 -0.71 0.55
C LYS A 190 -17.92 -0.15 0.69
N ASP A 191 -16.99 -1.00 1.12
CA ASP A 191 -15.57 -0.64 1.19
C ASP A 191 -15.00 -0.49 -0.23
N SER A 192 -14.11 0.50 -0.44
CA SER A 192 -13.34 0.63 -1.68
C SER A 192 -12.27 -0.46 -1.74
N GLN A 193 -12.18 -1.18 -2.86
CA GLN A 193 -11.25 -2.30 -3.03
C GLN A 193 -10.24 -2.11 -4.17
N ASP A 194 -10.42 -1.10 -5.02
CA ASP A 194 -9.62 -0.86 -6.21
C ASP A 194 -8.54 0.22 -5.97
N ILE A 195 -7.52 0.23 -6.84
CA ILE A 195 -6.56 1.33 -6.91
C ILE A 195 -7.31 2.59 -7.34
N CYS A 196 -7.28 3.62 -6.49
CA CYS A 196 -8.19 4.76 -6.55
C CYS A 196 -8.16 5.56 -7.87
N PHE A 197 -7.03 5.61 -8.57
CA PHE A 197 -6.84 6.35 -9.82
C PHE A 197 -6.92 5.47 -11.09
N VAL A 198 -6.89 4.15 -10.94
CA VAL A 198 -7.06 3.20 -12.06
C VAL A 198 -8.55 2.88 -12.29
N GLY A 199 -9.34 2.87 -11.21
CA GLY A 199 -10.75 2.54 -11.23
C GLY A 199 -11.00 1.10 -11.67
N LYS A 200 -12.17 0.84 -12.28
CA LYS A 200 -12.54 -0.50 -12.79
C LYS A 200 -11.81 -0.91 -14.07
N LYS A 201 -10.97 -0.03 -14.63
CA LYS A 201 -10.20 -0.32 -15.84
C LYS A 201 -8.98 -1.15 -15.48
N ASP A 202 -8.56 -2.03 -16.38
CA ASP A 202 -7.28 -2.75 -16.24
C ASP A 202 -6.14 -1.73 -16.12
N TYR A 203 -5.31 -1.86 -15.07
CA TYR A 203 -4.14 -0.99 -14.85
C TYR A 203 -3.21 -0.91 -16.07
N ARG A 204 -3.18 -1.97 -16.90
CA ARG A 204 -2.40 -2.02 -18.13
C ARG A 204 -2.82 -0.91 -19.09
N ASN A 205 -4.11 -0.67 -19.25
CA ASN A 205 -4.61 0.42 -20.09
C ASN A 205 -4.19 1.79 -19.54
N PHE A 206 -4.21 1.95 -18.22
CA PHE A 206 -3.78 3.17 -17.56
C PHE A 206 -2.27 3.42 -17.79
N VAL A 207 -1.43 2.40 -17.64
CA VAL A 207 0.01 2.48 -17.89
C VAL A 207 0.29 2.71 -19.37
N ASN A 208 -0.39 1.99 -20.28
CA ASN A 208 -0.23 2.10 -21.74
C ASN A 208 -0.45 3.52 -22.28
N THR A 209 -1.28 4.33 -21.64
CA THR A 209 -1.50 5.72 -22.07
C THR A 209 -0.39 6.69 -21.64
N ARG A 210 0.55 6.23 -20.81
CA ARG A 210 1.60 7.06 -20.18
C ARG A 210 3.03 6.60 -20.46
N VAL A 211 3.22 5.39 -20.94
CA VAL A 211 4.53 4.87 -21.38
C VAL A 211 4.55 4.73 -22.89
N ASP A 212 5.74 4.92 -23.49
CA ASP A 212 5.93 4.62 -24.90
C ASP A 212 5.78 3.10 -25.14
N ILE A 213 4.74 2.73 -25.92
CA ILE A 213 4.34 1.33 -26.18
C ILE A 213 5.33 0.64 -27.17
N SER A 214 6.42 1.29 -27.60
CA SER A 214 7.40 0.69 -28.52
C SER A 214 8.16 -0.53 -27.98
N SER A 215 7.73 -1.09 -26.83
CA SER A 215 8.38 -2.15 -26.08
C SER A 215 7.79 -3.55 -26.31
N SER A 216 7.21 -3.83 -27.50
CA SER A 216 6.85 -5.20 -27.87
C SER A 216 8.04 -6.14 -27.78
N GLY A 217 7.83 -7.36 -27.33
CA GLY A 217 8.90 -8.32 -27.13
C GLY A 217 8.41 -9.76 -27.08
N GLU A 218 9.26 -10.65 -26.60
CA GLU A 218 9.04 -12.08 -26.64
C GLU A 218 8.66 -12.62 -25.26
N ILE A 219 7.77 -13.61 -25.26
CA ILE A 219 7.56 -14.50 -24.11
C ILE A 219 8.38 -15.74 -24.39
N VAL A 220 9.27 -16.09 -23.46
CA VAL A 220 10.21 -17.21 -23.59
C VAL A 220 10.05 -18.20 -22.43
N ASP A 221 10.37 -19.46 -22.66
CA ASP A 221 10.47 -20.48 -21.61
C ASP A 221 11.82 -20.41 -20.86
N ASN A 222 12.01 -21.32 -19.89
CA ASN A 222 13.26 -21.39 -19.11
C ASN A 222 14.51 -21.71 -19.96
N ASN A 223 14.34 -22.26 -21.17
CA ASN A 223 15.43 -22.57 -22.11
C ASN A 223 15.69 -21.40 -23.08
N GLY A 224 14.96 -20.29 -22.95
CA GLY A 224 15.04 -19.15 -23.86
C GLY A 224 14.31 -19.33 -25.18
N LYS A 225 13.54 -20.42 -25.36
CA LYS A 225 12.74 -20.65 -26.56
C LYS A 225 11.54 -19.73 -26.57
N LYS A 226 11.33 -19.04 -27.67
CA LYS A 226 10.14 -18.18 -27.90
C LYS A 226 8.87 -19.03 -27.93
N ILE A 227 7.89 -18.63 -27.12
CA ILE A 227 6.57 -19.29 -27.02
C ILE A 227 5.42 -18.33 -27.26
N GLY A 228 5.70 -17.02 -27.35
CA GLY A 228 4.71 -16.00 -27.65
C GLY A 228 5.31 -14.62 -27.81
N GLU A 229 4.44 -13.64 -27.97
CA GLU A 229 4.80 -12.23 -28.05
C GLU A 229 3.93 -11.42 -27.09
N HIS A 230 4.41 -10.25 -26.71
CA HIS A 230 3.68 -9.30 -25.88
C HIS A 230 3.81 -7.87 -26.40
N LYS A 231 2.87 -7.00 -26.02
CA LYS A 231 2.83 -5.58 -26.42
C LYS A 231 3.62 -4.65 -25.50
N GLY A 232 4.15 -5.17 -24.38
CA GLY A 232 4.95 -4.42 -23.43
C GLY A 232 5.17 -5.23 -22.14
N VAL A 233 6.38 -5.14 -21.56
CA VAL A 233 6.75 -5.85 -20.31
C VAL A 233 5.92 -5.39 -19.10
N HIS A 234 5.45 -4.13 -19.11
CA HIS A 234 4.62 -3.55 -18.05
C HIS A 234 3.23 -4.22 -17.89
N GLY A 235 2.84 -5.05 -18.87
CA GLY A 235 1.62 -5.87 -18.78
C GLY A 235 1.75 -7.12 -17.93
N PHE A 236 2.94 -7.37 -17.34
CA PHE A 236 3.26 -8.59 -16.61
C PHE A 236 3.73 -8.31 -15.18
N THR A 237 3.52 -9.29 -14.33
CA THR A 237 3.96 -9.29 -12.93
C THR A 237 4.58 -10.65 -12.62
N VAL A 238 5.69 -10.70 -11.89
CA VAL A 238 6.28 -11.97 -11.43
C VAL A 238 5.26 -12.74 -10.59
N GLY A 239 5.06 -14.02 -10.88
CA GLY A 239 4.03 -14.87 -10.30
C GLY A 239 2.68 -14.84 -11.04
N GLN A 240 2.50 -14.00 -12.05
CA GLN A 240 1.27 -13.96 -12.87
C GLN A 240 1.06 -15.29 -13.59
N ARG A 241 -0.18 -15.83 -13.52
CA ARG A 241 -0.61 -17.04 -14.22
C ARG A 241 -1.56 -16.73 -15.37
N LYS A 242 -2.47 -15.77 -15.19
CA LYS A 242 -3.52 -15.47 -16.18
C LYS A 242 -2.97 -14.67 -17.36
N GLY A 243 -3.50 -14.94 -18.57
CA GLY A 243 -3.15 -14.18 -19.77
C GLY A 243 -1.80 -14.57 -20.41
N LEU A 244 -1.25 -15.73 -20.05
CA LEU A 244 -0.04 -16.28 -20.68
C LEU A 244 -0.39 -17.20 -21.84
N PRO A 245 0.47 -17.31 -22.90
CA PRO A 245 0.31 -18.29 -23.96
C PRO A 245 0.53 -19.72 -23.43
N GLY A 246 -0.16 -20.72 -24.04
CA GLY A 246 -0.01 -22.12 -23.68
C GLY A 246 -1.19 -22.70 -22.91
N GLY A 247 -2.35 -22.87 -23.56
CA GLY A 247 -3.64 -23.24 -22.92
C GLY A 247 -3.89 -24.73 -22.65
N GLN A 248 -3.00 -25.67 -23.00
CA GLN A 248 -3.17 -27.11 -22.73
C GLN A 248 -1.89 -27.67 -22.13
N GLY A 249 -1.90 -27.93 -20.81
CA GLY A 249 -0.74 -28.47 -20.09
C GLY A 249 -0.63 -27.93 -18.67
N GLU A 250 0.55 -28.07 -18.08
CA GLU A 250 0.87 -27.55 -16.75
C GLU A 250 0.79 -26.03 -16.69
N ALA A 251 0.30 -25.51 -15.55
CA ALA A 251 0.17 -24.08 -15.32
C ALA A 251 1.55 -23.39 -15.39
N LYS A 252 1.67 -22.37 -16.24
CA LYS A 252 2.86 -21.54 -16.36
C LYS A 252 2.68 -20.22 -15.62
N TYR A 253 3.81 -19.66 -15.17
CA TYR A 253 3.88 -18.44 -14.37
C TYR A 253 4.99 -17.54 -14.92
N VAL A 254 4.82 -16.23 -14.82
CA VAL A 254 5.91 -15.29 -15.08
C VAL A 254 6.96 -15.46 -13.99
N THR A 255 8.18 -15.85 -14.38
CA THR A 255 9.29 -16.08 -13.46
C THR A 255 10.26 -14.91 -13.42
N LYS A 256 10.43 -14.18 -14.53
CA LYS A 256 11.32 -13.02 -14.65
C LYS A 256 10.82 -12.07 -15.73
N ILE A 257 11.03 -10.79 -15.53
CA ILE A 257 10.81 -9.74 -16.51
C ILE A 257 12.16 -9.09 -16.80
N ASP A 258 12.62 -9.15 -18.03
CA ASP A 258 13.84 -8.50 -18.50
C ASP A 258 13.48 -7.34 -19.43
N VAL A 259 13.57 -6.14 -18.89
CA VAL A 259 13.22 -4.91 -19.61
C VAL A 259 14.24 -4.61 -20.71
N SER A 260 15.52 -4.91 -20.47
CA SER A 260 16.61 -4.59 -21.40
C SER A 260 16.52 -5.41 -22.69
N SER A 261 16.23 -6.70 -22.58
CA SER A 261 16.02 -7.61 -23.72
C SER A 261 14.58 -7.67 -24.19
N LYS A 262 13.64 -6.96 -23.51
CA LYS A 262 12.19 -7.00 -23.75
C LYS A 262 11.63 -8.43 -23.70
N LYS A 263 12.12 -9.25 -22.76
CA LYS A 263 11.68 -10.64 -22.61
C LYS A 263 10.92 -10.86 -21.32
N VAL A 264 9.84 -11.62 -21.42
CA VAL A 264 9.07 -12.14 -20.28
C VAL A 264 9.33 -13.64 -20.21
N HIS A 265 9.96 -14.08 -19.14
CA HIS A 265 10.24 -15.51 -18.91
C HIS A 265 9.05 -16.15 -18.21
N ILE A 266 8.64 -17.32 -18.69
CA ILE A 266 7.61 -18.12 -18.02
C ILE A 266 8.14 -19.53 -17.73
N GLY A 267 7.76 -20.03 -16.57
CA GLY A 267 8.21 -21.33 -16.06
C GLY A 267 7.14 -22.03 -15.22
N GLU A 268 7.57 -23.04 -14.49
CA GLU A 268 6.73 -23.78 -13.57
C GLU A 268 6.61 -23.07 -12.23
N ARG A 269 5.68 -23.52 -11.37
CA ARG A 269 5.50 -22.91 -10.04
C ARG A 269 6.77 -23.04 -9.19
N LYS A 270 7.50 -24.14 -9.28
CA LYS A 270 8.76 -24.37 -8.57
C LYS A 270 9.84 -23.32 -8.86
N ASP A 271 9.83 -22.73 -10.06
CA ASP A 271 10.79 -21.71 -10.48
C ASP A 271 10.57 -20.36 -9.80
N LEU A 272 9.43 -20.20 -9.11
CA LEU A 272 9.09 -19.02 -8.30
C LEU A 272 9.50 -19.16 -6.83
N LEU A 273 10.09 -20.28 -6.43
CA LEU A 273 10.54 -20.46 -5.05
C LEU A 273 11.71 -19.53 -4.73
N VAL A 274 11.56 -18.73 -3.70
CA VAL A 274 12.55 -17.78 -3.21
C VAL A 274 12.76 -18.00 -1.72
N GLN A 275 14.00 -18.05 -1.27
CA GLN A 275 14.38 -18.11 0.15
C GLN A 275 15.14 -16.86 0.57
N ASN A 276 16.00 -16.32 -0.31
CA ASN A 276 16.81 -15.14 -0.03
C ASN A 276 16.47 -14.01 -0.99
N PHE A 277 16.32 -12.80 -0.49
CA PHE A 277 16.12 -11.61 -1.30
C PHE A 277 16.58 -10.35 -0.56
N LEU A 278 16.74 -9.26 -1.29
CA LEU A 278 17.14 -7.96 -0.76
C LEU A 278 15.93 -7.04 -0.64
N LEU A 279 15.95 -6.21 0.38
CA LEU A 279 15.10 -5.02 0.49
C LEU A 279 15.94 -3.77 0.25
N ASP A 280 15.45 -2.91 -0.62
CA ASP A 280 15.94 -1.55 -0.87
C ASP A 280 15.06 -0.53 -0.11
N GLU A 281 15.53 0.71 0.02
CA GLU A 281 14.75 1.80 0.63
C GLU A 281 14.19 1.44 2.02
N VAL A 282 15.01 0.80 2.84
CA VAL A 282 14.59 0.27 4.14
C VAL A 282 14.31 1.39 5.13
N SER A 283 13.21 1.26 5.86
CA SER A 283 12.86 2.12 7.00
C SER A 283 12.47 1.28 8.21
N PHE A 284 12.83 1.78 9.41
CA PHE A 284 12.48 1.16 10.68
C PHE A 284 11.64 2.12 11.53
N VAL A 285 10.71 1.58 12.31
CA VAL A 285 9.88 2.37 13.22
C VAL A 285 10.73 2.87 14.39
N ASN A 286 11.48 1.97 15.04
CA ASN A 286 12.30 2.25 16.24
C ASN A 286 13.72 1.64 16.17
N GLY A 287 14.26 1.43 14.96
CA GLY A 287 15.55 0.76 14.78
C GLY A 287 15.41 -0.75 14.58
N ILE A 288 16.55 -1.41 14.40
CA ILE A 288 16.63 -2.82 14.06
C ILE A 288 16.36 -3.71 15.27
N VAL A 289 15.55 -4.74 15.07
CA VAL A 289 15.36 -5.88 15.97
C VAL A 289 15.69 -7.13 15.16
N THR A 290 16.37 -8.12 15.76
CA THR A 290 16.88 -9.29 15.03
C THR A 290 16.29 -10.63 15.45
N ASN A 291 15.47 -10.67 16.52
CA ASN A 291 14.95 -11.92 17.08
C ASN A 291 13.47 -12.11 16.75
N ASP A 292 13.06 -13.35 16.49
CA ASP A 292 11.67 -13.77 16.31
C ASP A 292 10.93 -12.95 15.25
N LEU A 293 11.58 -12.76 14.11
CA LEU A 293 11.04 -11.96 13.02
C LEU A 293 10.20 -12.78 12.06
N THR A 294 9.17 -12.12 11.57
CA THR A 294 8.39 -12.55 10.40
C THR A 294 8.32 -11.45 9.37
N ILE A 295 8.10 -11.83 8.11
CA ILE A 295 7.96 -10.89 7.01
C ILE A 295 6.73 -11.18 6.16
N GLN A 296 6.00 -10.13 5.79
CA GLN A 296 4.98 -10.18 4.74
C GLN A 296 5.57 -9.62 3.45
N THR A 297 5.50 -10.38 2.36
CA THR A 297 6.04 -9.98 1.04
C THR A 297 5.01 -9.35 0.11
N ARG A 298 3.77 -9.26 0.56
CA ARG A 298 2.65 -8.55 -0.09
C ARG A 298 1.54 -8.30 0.94
N TYR A 299 0.69 -7.34 0.65
CA TYR A 299 -0.48 -7.06 1.48
C TYR A 299 -1.37 -8.32 1.64
N ASN A 300 -1.81 -8.58 2.86
CA ASN A 300 -2.60 -9.77 3.23
C ASN A 300 -1.93 -11.14 2.92
N SER A 301 -0.59 -11.21 2.87
CA SER A 301 0.11 -12.48 2.86
C SER A 301 0.32 -13.02 4.28
N GLU A 302 0.63 -14.31 4.36
CA GLU A 302 1.04 -14.94 5.61
C GLU A 302 2.33 -14.32 6.15
N ASP A 303 2.50 -14.38 7.47
CA ASP A 303 3.72 -14.02 8.17
C ASP A 303 4.74 -15.14 8.01
N LEU A 304 5.82 -14.88 7.28
CA LEU A 304 6.88 -15.86 7.00
C LEU A 304 8.03 -15.67 7.98
N PRO A 305 8.41 -16.69 8.78
CA PRO A 305 9.58 -16.60 9.65
C PRO A 305 10.85 -16.31 8.87
N CYS A 306 11.66 -15.37 9.35
CA CYS A 306 12.86 -14.93 8.64
C CYS A 306 13.96 -14.43 9.58
N ASN A 307 15.18 -14.38 9.04
CA ASN A 307 16.29 -13.63 9.57
C ASN A 307 16.58 -12.44 8.65
N ILE A 308 17.14 -11.38 9.21
CA ILE A 308 17.54 -10.20 8.47
C ILE A 308 19.00 -9.87 8.77
N ASN A 309 19.70 -9.31 7.77
CA ASN A 309 21.09 -8.88 7.90
C ASN A 309 21.32 -7.60 7.08
N GLU A 310 21.98 -6.60 7.67
CA GLU A 310 22.39 -5.40 6.92
C GLU A 310 23.57 -5.73 6.00
N VAL A 311 23.44 -5.41 4.71
CA VAL A 311 24.48 -5.70 3.71
C VAL A 311 25.13 -4.44 3.15
N GLY A 312 24.94 -3.30 3.82
CA GLY A 312 25.46 -1.98 3.42
C GLY A 312 24.54 -1.24 2.44
N ASN A 313 24.89 0.00 2.14
CA ASN A 313 24.15 0.89 1.25
C ASN A 313 22.64 1.04 1.55
N GLY A 314 22.24 0.87 2.82
CA GLY A 314 20.82 0.94 3.22
C GLY A 314 19.98 -0.23 2.75
N GLN A 315 20.61 -1.35 2.37
CA GLN A 315 19.95 -2.58 1.95
C GLN A 315 19.90 -3.59 3.10
N LEU A 316 18.86 -4.41 3.11
CA LEU A 316 18.66 -5.48 4.06
C LEU A 316 18.52 -6.82 3.30
N GLU A 317 19.34 -7.78 3.66
CA GLU A 317 19.17 -9.16 3.22
C GLU A 317 18.14 -9.86 4.10
N VAL A 318 17.20 -10.54 3.47
CA VAL A 318 16.18 -11.36 4.12
C VAL A 318 16.42 -12.81 3.75
N THR A 319 16.54 -13.68 4.77
CA THR A 319 16.60 -15.12 4.63
C THR A 319 15.36 -15.73 5.29
N LEU A 320 14.46 -16.30 4.49
CA LEU A 320 13.28 -17.02 4.98
C LEU A 320 13.71 -18.39 5.57
N HIS A 321 13.03 -18.83 6.62
CA HIS A 321 13.27 -20.18 7.16
C HIS A 321 12.83 -21.27 6.17
N GLU A 322 11.77 -21.01 5.39
CA GLU A 322 11.29 -21.88 4.31
C GLU A 322 11.08 -21.06 3.04
N SER A 323 11.38 -21.69 1.89
CA SER A 323 11.16 -21.05 0.58
C SER A 323 9.67 -20.77 0.34
N THR A 324 9.34 -19.63 -0.23
CA THR A 324 7.98 -19.22 -0.55
C THR A 324 7.80 -18.82 -2.00
N TYR A 325 6.55 -18.71 -2.41
CA TYR A 325 6.14 -18.18 -3.71
C TYR A 325 5.67 -16.72 -3.57
N GLY A 326 5.76 -15.98 -4.65
CA GLY A 326 5.10 -14.66 -4.73
C GLY A 326 5.92 -13.50 -4.17
N VAL A 327 7.23 -13.67 -4.04
CA VAL A 327 8.17 -12.57 -3.80
C VAL A 327 8.36 -11.83 -5.12
N ALA A 328 7.67 -10.69 -5.27
CA ALA A 328 7.68 -9.92 -6.52
C ALA A 328 8.51 -8.64 -6.36
N PRO A 329 9.53 -8.43 -7.22
CA PRO A 329 10.30 -7.19 -7.21
C PRO A 329 9.41 -5.96 -7.37
N GLY A 330 9.68 -4.94 -6.54
CA GLY A 330 8.89 -3.71 -6.50
C GLY A 330 7.76 -3.70 -5.45
N GLN A 331 7.28 -4.87 -4.98
CA GLN A 331 6.46 -4.96 -3.78
C GLN A 331 7.29 -4.66 -2.53
N PHE A 332 6.66 -4.58 -1.37
CA PHE A 332 7.35 -4.34 -0.11
C PHE A 332 7.48 -5.65 0.70
N GLY A 333 8.60 -5.79 1.39
CA GLY A 333 8.75 -6.72 2.48
C GLY A 333 8.56 -5.96 3.78
N VAL A 334 7.56 -6.33 4.58
CA VAL A 334 7.24 -5.67 5.84
C VAL A 334 7.49 -6.61 6.99
N ILE A 335 8.34 -6.18 7.92
CA ILE A 335 8.93 -7.00 8.98
C ILE A 335 8.19 -6.76 10.29
N TYR A 336 7.87 -7.85 10.96
CA TYR A 336 7.16 -7.84 12.24
C TYR A 336 7.90 -8.66 13.29
N GLN A 337 7.66 -8.32 14.57
CA GLN A 337 7.96 -9.13 15.75
C GLN A 337 6.65 -9.35 16.50
N GLY A 338 6.05 -10.50 16.34
CA GLY A 338 4.67 -10.74 16.76
C GLY A 338 3.71 -9.79 16.06
N THR A 339 2.99 -8.93 16.80
CA THR A 339 2.11 -7.91 16.21
C THR A 339 2.82 -6.58 15.95
N LYS A 340 4.01 -6.36 16.55
CA LYS A 340 4.78 -5.13 16.41
C LYS A 340 5.39 -5.04 15.02
N LEU A 341 5.15 -3.95 14.33
CA LEU A 341 5.80 -3.62 13.07
C LEU A 341 7.21 -3.09 13.37
N VAL A 342 8.23 -3.76 12.85
CA VAL A 342 9.63 -3.39 13.01
C VAL A 342 10.05 -2.39 11.94
N GLY A 343 9.68 -2.66 10.69
CA GLY A 343 10.04 -1.84 9.54
C GLY A 343 9.75 -2.56 8.24
N GLY A 344 10.38 -2.12 7.17
CA GLY A 344 10.23 -2.76 5.85
C GLY A 344 11.01 -2.03 4.77
N GLY A 345 10.97 -2.58 3.57
CA GLY A 345 11.63 -2.00 2.41
C GLY A 345 11.06 -2.58 1.11
N ARG A 346 11.48 -2.01 0.00
CA ARG A 346 11.09 -2.45 -1.33
C ARG A 346 11.85 -3.70 -1.73
N ILE A 347 11.17 -4.76 -2.15
CA ILE A 347 11.80 -5.98 -2.66
C ILE A 347 12.59 -5.63 -3.93
N SER A 348 13.91 -5.88 -3.87
CA SER A 348 14.84 -5.57 -4.94
C SER A 348 14.63 -6.45 -6.16
N SER A 349 14.95 -5.93 -7.34
CA SER A 349 15.06 -6.72 -8.56
C SER A 349 16.38 -7.51 -8.66
N LYS A 350 17.36 -7.18 -7.79
CA LYS A 350 18.63 -7.92 -7.73
C LYS A 350 18.38 -9.27 -7.07
N VAL A 351 18.58 -10.32 -7.83
CA VAL A 351 18.55 -11.69 -7.29
C VAL A 351 19.88 -11.91 -6.57
N LEU A 352 19.82 -12.29 -5.30
CA LEU A 352 21.02 -12.88 -4.67
C LEU A 352 21.34 -14.17 -5.45
N GLU A 353 22.53 -14.24 -6.03
CA GLU A 353 23.01 -15.47 -6.63
C GLU A 353 22.87 -16.59 -5.60
N LYS A 354 22.24 -17.69 -5.99
CA LYS A 354 22.19 -18.89 -5.15
C LYS A 354 23.62 -19.19 -4.79
N SER A 355 23.98 -19.04 -3.51
CA SER A 355 25.26 -19.53 -3.00
C SER A 355 25.32 -21.00 -3.41
N GLY A 356 26.19 -21.31 -4.38
CA GLY A 356 26.36 -22.64 -4.86
C GLY A 356 26.76 -23.53 -3.69
N ASN A 357 25.91 -24.49 -3.35
CA ASN A 357 26.31 -25.61 -2.55
C ASN A 357 27.34 -26.37 -3.38
N GLY A 358 28.63 -26.19 -3.01
CA GLY A 358 29.69 -27.12 -3.38
C GLY A 358 29.49 -28.49 -2.73
#